data_4df248edc11204957d43512a98d8623c
#
_entry.id   4df248edc11204957d43512a98d8623c
#
_cell.length_a   1.000
_cell.length_b   1.000
_cell.length_c   1.000
_cell.angle_alpha   90.00
_cell.angle_beta   90.00
_cell.angle_gamma   90.00
#
_symmetry.space_group_name_H-M   'P 1'
#
loop_
_entity.id
_entity.type
_entity.pdbx_description
1 polymer ?
#
loop_
_entity_poly.entity_id
_entity_poly.type
_entity_poly.pdbx_seq_one_letter_code
_entity_poly.pdbx_strand_id
1 'polypeptide(L)'
;MLKIRGLFLLLSLLTVQGVVAQSDNLIKRYLNSVMSESKDPSAPKLINYPTIAYAPETSWELGVSSLYVYSANRDLSNRLSEIKAFTFYTLENQYGVWLDHAIYTDQNKWFFYGRARYQSFPLFYYGIGRETPSEYQSLIDGNYTLFRERLLRETLPSLYFGLELDYQRLGNVSYIDMADGFVPPSLGTMGSTNVGIGLGLLYNNIHNAMNPREGLYSEWAFMNYNTAACSDFNMSTYIVDNRIYHPVKKNNVLAAQVFGQFTTGDAPFNMLALMGGESLMRGYYLGRYRDKNLVAGQVEFRMLPLSFSKRWGASVFLAAGQVYGDDYGFEWNQFLPTGGAGIRYLIFPEKDIYTRIDLSYTLEGSGVYFYIGEAF
;
A
#
# COMPACT_ATOMS: atom_id res chain seq x y z
N MET A 1 -28.67 42.46 26.70
CA MET A 1 -28.26 41.12 26.19
C MET A 1 -27.03 41.13 25.29
N LEU A 2 -26.43 42.25 24.93
CA LEU A 2 -25.28 42.31 24.03
C LEU A 2 -23.92 42.19 24.74
N LYS A 3 -23.82 42.43 26.05
CA LYS A 3 -22.54 42.39 26.80
C LYS A 3 -22.05 41.00 27.20
N ILE A 4 -22.92 40.00 27.22
CA ILE A 4 -22.55 38.62 27.64
C ILE A 4 -21.98 37.82 26.47
N ARG A 5 -22.37 38.10 25.22
CA ARG A 5 -21.84 37.45 24.04
C ARG A 5 -20.38 37.80 23.74
N GLY A 6 -19.94 39.05 24.07
CA GLY A 6 -18.55 39.47 23.91
C GLY A 6 -17.57 38.79 24.88
N LEU A 7 -18.04 38.47 26.09
CA LEU A 7 -17.23 37.81 27.12
C LEU A 7 -16.98 36.35 26.80
N PHE A 8 -17.98 35.64 26.20
CA PHE A 8 -17.80 34.25 25.73
C PHE A 8 -16.86 34.14 24.53
N LEU A 9 -16.91 35.11 23.62
CA LEU A 9 -15.98 35.15 22.48
C LEU A 9 -14.54 35.46 22.93
N LEU A 10 -14.33 36.31 23.91
CA LEU A 10 -12.98 36.57 24.45
C LEU A 10 -12.43 35.39 25.25
N LEU A 11 -13.26 34.69 26.02
CA LEU A 11 -12.85 33.46 26.73
C LEU A 11 -12.53 32.32 25.77
N SER A 12 -13.30 32.18 24.68
CA SER A 12 -13.03 31.17 23.66
C SER A 12 -11.72 31.45 22.88
N LEU A 13 -11.40 32.72 22.60
CA LEU A 13 -10.14 33.13 22.00
C LEU A 13 -8.92 32.92 22.91
N LEU A 14 -9.08 33.15 24.22
CA LEU A 14 -8.02 32.90 25.21
C LEU A 14 -7.76 31.42 25.43
N THR A 15 -8.81 30.59 25.39
CA THR A 15 -8.65 29.11 25.46
C THR A 15 -8.03 28.54 24.19
N VAL A 16 -8.32 29.06 23.01
CA VAL A 16 -7.70 28.66 21.74
C VAL A 16 -6.23 29.05 21.72
N GLN A 17 -5.84 30.23 22.21
CA GLN A 17 -4.43 30.63 22.31
C GLN A 17 -3.64 29.76 23.31
N GLY A 18 -4.23 29.38 24.42
CA GLY A 18 -3.61 28.48 25.40
C GLY A 18 -3.40 27.07 24.84
N VAL A 19 -4.35 26.55 24.08
CA VAL A 19 -4.26 25.24 23.43
C VAL A 19 -3.24 25.26 22.30
N VAL A 20 -3.16 26.32 21.51
CA VAL A 20 -2.16 26.47 20.44
C VAL A 20 -0.74 26.57 21.00
N ALA A 21 -0.51 27.33 22.06
CA ALA A 21 0.80 27.46 22.69
C ALA A 21 1.27 26.16 23.37
N GLN A 22 0.34 25.34 23.86
CA GLN A 22 0.64 24.03 24.45
C GLN A 22 0.85 22.97 23.36
N SER A 23 0.15 23.08 22.24
CA SER A 23 0.32 22.21 21.07
C SER A 23 1.67 22.40 20.40
N ASP A 24 2.19 23.62 20.31
CA ASP A 24 3.51 23.91 19.73
C ASP A 24 4.64 23.19 20.50
N ASN A 25 4.53 23.10 21.82
CA ASN A 25 5.50 22.36 22.63
C ASN A 25 5.35 20.84 22.48
N LEU A 26 4.14 20.32 22.32
CA LEU A 26 3.89 18.89 22.12
C LEU A 26 4.34 18.46 20.72
N ILE A 27 4.01 19.25 19.69
CA ILE A 27 4.45 19.00 18.31
C ILE A 27 5.98 19.04 18.21
N LYS A 28 6.62 20.05 18.80
CA LYS A 28 8.10 20.13 18.83
C LYS A 28 8.74 18.96 19.58
N ARG A 29 8.18 18.56 20.71
CA ARG A 29 8.65 17.37 21.47
C ARG A 29 8.50 16.09 20.64
N TYR A 30 7.36 15.93 20.00
CA TYR A 30 7.08 14.80 19.11
C TYR A 30 8.06 14.78 17.94
N LEU A 31 8.17 15.89 17.19
CA LEU A 31 9.12 16.00 16.08
C LEU A 31 10.56 15.72 16.52
N ASN A 32 10.97 16.28 17.65
CA ASN A 32 12.28 16.01 18.21
C ASN A 32 12.47 14.53 18.58
N SER A 33 11.45 13.84 19.10
CA SER A 33 11.53 12.41 19.42
C SER A 33 11.61 11.53 18.16
N VAL A 34 10.90 11.92 17.09
CA VAL A 34 10.94 11.23 15.78
C VAL A 34 12.26 11.51 15.06
N MET A 35 12.72 12.77 15.08
CA MET A 35 13.93 13.22 14.38
C MET A 35 15.21 13.02 15.17
N SER A 36 15.15 12.60 16.45
CA SER A 36 16.35 12.32 17.23
C SER A 36 17.10 11.14 16.63
N GLU A 37 18.33 11.40 16.20
CA GLU A 37 19.23 10.34 15.73
C GLU A 37 19.57 9.40 16.89
N SER A 38 19.31 8.11 16.71
CA SER A 38 19.83 7.10 17.64
C SER A 38 21.34 6.99 17.43
N LYS A 39 22.10 6.98 18.50
CA LYS A 39 23.55 6.71 18.42
C LYS A 39 23.85 5.24 18.08
N ASP A 40 22.87 4.37 18.24
CA ASP A 40 22.96 2.93 17.96
C ASP A 40 22.12 2.58 16.71
N PRO A 41 22.76 2.30 15.55
CA PRO A 41 22.04 1.89 14.34
C PRO A 41 21.29 0.56 14.49
N SER A 42 21.71 -0.31 15.44
CA SER A 42 21.08 -1.61 15.69
C SER A 42 19.80 -1.50 16.51
N ALA A 43 19.59 -0.37 17.20
CA ALA A 43 18.41 -0.17 18.03
C ALA A 43 17.11 -0.22 17.23
N PRO A 44 16.08 -0.91 17.71
CA PRO A 44 14.76 -0.86 17.10
C PRO A 44 14.21 0.58 17.08
N LYS A 45 13.42 0.91 16.07
CA LYS A 45 12.76 2.21 15.96
C LYS A 45 11.25 2.03 15.87
N LEU A 46 10.52 2.72 16.76
CA LEU A 46 9.06 2.81 16.75
C LEU A 46 8.66 4.25 16.48
N ILE A 47 7.78 4.44 15.52
CA ILE A 47 7.13 5.73 15.27
C ILE A 47 5.63 5.53 15.30
N ASN A 48 4.95 6.44 16.00
CA ASN A 48 3.51 6.57 15.93
C ASN A 48 3.22 7.98 15.41
N TYR A 49 2.42 8.10 14.36
CA TYR A 49 2.09 9.41 13.80
C TYR A 49 0.60 9.49 13.46
N PRO A 50 -0.02 10.66 13.69
CA PRO A 50 -1.37 10.90 13.25
C PRO A 50 -1.40 10.96 11.73
N THR A 51 -2.45 10.42 11.14
CA THR A 51 -2.73 10.53 9.70
C THR A 51 -4.01 11.32 9.50
N ILE A 52 -3.97 12.19 8.52
CA ILE A 52 -5.14 12.92 8.05
C ILE A 52 -5.13 12.75 6.54
N ALA A 53 -6.20 12.22 6.01
CA ALA A 53 -6.38 12.04 4.57
C ALA A 53 -7.76 12.53 4.15
N TYR A 54 -7.93 12.73 2.87
CA TYR A 54 -9.20 13.00 2.24
C TYR A 54 -9.34 12.11 1.01
N ALA A 55 -10.43 11.39 0.95
CA ALA A 55 -10.79 10.64 -0.24
C ALA A 55 -12.26 10.94 -0.60
N PRO A 56 -12.59 11.04 -1.89
CA PRO A 56 -13.95 11.39 -2.32
C PRO A 56 -15.02 10.43 -1.77
N GLU A 57 -14.68 9.14 -1.66
CA GLU A 57 -15.57 8.07 -1.20
C GLU A 57 -15.80 8.05 0.32
N THR A 58 -14.94 8.71 1.09
CA THR A 58 -14.94 8.62 2.56
C THR A 58 -14.91 9.98 3.26
N SER A 59 -14.74 11.05 2.49
CA SER A 59 -14.51 12.40 3.03
C SER A 59 -13.20 12.46 3.84
N TRP A 60 -13.16 13.18 4.96
CA TRP A 60 -11.97 13.28 5.80
C TRP A 60 -11.79 12.02 6.63
N GLU A 61 -10.59 11.49 6.60
CA GLU A 61 -10.13 10.37 7.40
C GLU A 61 -9.15 10.85 8.46
N LEU A 62 -9.39 10.45 9.70
CA LEU A 62 -8.49 10.65 10.82
C LEU A 62 -7.98 9.29 11.29
N GLY A 63 -6.68 9.16 11.42
CA GLY A 63 -6.08 7.89 11.78
C GLY A 63 -4.82 8.01 12.62
N VAL A 64 -4.31 6.85 13.02
CA VAL A 64 -3.02 6.71 13.66
C VAL A 64 -2.25 5.59 12.96
N SER A 65 -1.05 5.91 12.52
CA SER A 65 -0.11 4.94 11.96
C SER A 65 1.02 4.67 12.93
N SER A 66 1.45 3.42 12.98
CA SER A 66 2.61 2.97 13.72
C SER A 66 3.53 2.19 12.79
N LEU A 67 4.82 2.52 12.82
CA LEU A 67 5.86 1.78 12.11
C LEU A 67 6.92 1.34 13.11
N TYR A 68 7.13 0.03 13.22
CA TYR A 68 8.20 -0.57 14.01
C TYR A 68 9.19 -1.26 13.07
N VAL A 69 10.47 -0.87 13.14
CA VAL A 69 11.54 -1.43 12.33
C VAL A 69 12.69 -1.91 13.19
N TYR A 70 13.22 -3.09 12.89
CA TYR A 70 14.31 -3.71 13.64
C TYR A 70 15.04 -4.76 12.80
N SER A 71 16.27 -5.09 13.18
CA SER A 71 16.96 -6.28 12.69
C SER A 71 16.97 -7.35 13.79
N ALA A 72 16.80 -8.62 13.43
CA ALA A 72 16.79 -9.73 14.37
C ALA A 72 18.05 -9.71 15.22
N ASN A 73 17.94 -9.98 16.54
CA ASN A 73 19.03 -9.96 17.52
C ASN A 73 19.84 -8.64 17.57
N ARG A 74 19.32 -7.55 17.00
CA ARG A 74 20.06 -6.29 16.77
C ARG A 74 21.33 -6.47 15.93
N ASP A 75 21.41 -7.52 15.15
CA ASP A 75 22.50 -7.77 14.23
C ASP A 75 22.20 -7.11 12.88
N LEU A 76 23.01 -6.13 12.50
CA LEU A 76 22.85 -5.39 11.23
C LEU A 76 23.17 -6.23 9.99
N SER A 77 23.73 -7.42 10.12
CA SER A 77 23.85 -8.37 9.02
C SER A 77 22.50 -9.01 8.64
N ASN A 78 21.55 -9.05 9.60
CA ASN A 78 20.18 -9.45 9.32
C ASN A 78 19.43 -8.35 8.58
N ARG A 79 18.52 -8.76 7.71
CA ARG A 79 17.66 -7.83 6.99
C ARG A 79 16.75 -7.06 7.92
N LEU A 80 16.41 -5.85 7.49
CA LEU A 80 15.48 -5.01 8.23
C LEU A 80 14.08 -5.62 8.17
N SER A 81 13.51 -5.85 9.35
CA SER A 81 12.13 -6.26 9.55
C SER A 81 11.26 -5.05 9.82
N GLU A 82 10.00 -5.10 9.38
CA GLU A 82 9.03 -4.04 9.61
C GLU A 82 7.68 -4.59 10.06
N ILE A 83 7.02 -3.85 10.94
CA ILE A 83 5.62 -4.05 11.32
C ILE A 83 4.93 -2.70 11.18
N LYS A 84 3.86 -2.64 10.40
CA LYS A 84 3.03 -1.46 10.18
C LYS A 84 1.64 -1.71 10.74
N ALA A 85 1.17 -0.83 11.60
CA ALA A 85 -0.22 -0.82 12.05
C ALA A 85 -0.86 0.51 11.67
N PHE A 86 -2.09 0.44 11.23
CA PHE A 86 -2.89 1.61 10.87
C PHE A 86 -4.31 1.43 11.34
N THR A 87 -4.86 2.46 11.96
CA THR A 87 -6.27 2.53 12.31
C THR A 87 -6.82 3.88 11.92
N PHE A 88 -8.05 3.90 11.42
CA PHE A 88 -8.70 5.11 10.95
C PHE A 88 -10.20 5.12 11.24
N TYR A 89 -10.73 6.32 11.25
CA TYR A 89 -12.17 6.62 11.27
C TYR A 89 -12.44 7.80 10.34
N THR A 90 -13.52 7.73 9.56
CA THR A 90 -13.90 8.78 8.62
C THR A 90 -15.14 9.54 9.06
N LEU A 91 -15.37 10.72 8.49
CA LEU A 91 -16.58 11.51 8.79
C LEU A 91 -17.86 10.83 8.27
N GLU A 92 -17.76 9.90 7.35
CA GLU A 92 -18.86 9.08 6.82
C GLU A 92 -19.05 7.76 7.60
N ASN A 93 -18.48 7.67 8.83
CA ASN A 93 -18.57 6.52 9.74
C ASN A 93 -17.91 5.23 9.25
N GLN A 94 -16.97 5.29 8.31
CA GLN A 94 -16.14 4.14 7.98
C GLN A 94 -14.97 4.05 8.96
N TYR A 95 -14.47 2.83 9.12
CA TYR A 95 -13.35 2.57 10.03
C TYR A 95 -12.57 1.35 9.59
N GLY A 96 -11.33 1.28 10.03
CA GLY A 96 -10.49 0.13 9.75
C GLY A 96 -9.32 -0.03 10.71
N VAL A 97 -8.85 -1.27 10.77
CA VAL A 97 -7.61 -1.66 11.45
C VAL A 97 -6.81 -2.53 10.51
N TRP A 98 -5.59 -2.11 10.21
CA TRP A 98 -4.66 -2.81 9.33
C TRP A 98 -3.38 -3.14 10.10
N LEU A 99 -2.89 -4.34 9.90
CA LEU A 99 -1.59 -4.79 10.39
C LEU A 99 -0.88 -5.48 9.24
N ASP A 100 0.19 -4.88 8.76
CA ASP A 100 1.06 -5.44 7.71
C ASP A 100 2.44 -5.70 8.33
N HIS A 101 3.07 -6.82 7.99
CA HIS A 101 4.41 -7.12 8.48
C HIS A 101 5.29 -7.82 7.44
N ALA A 102 6.60 -7.61 7.59
CA ALA A 102 7.65 -8.30 6.88
C ALA A 102 8.78 -8.59 7.88
N ILE A 103 8.86 -9.82 8.37
CA ILE A 103 9.71 -10.20 9.50
C ILE A 103 10.74 -11.24 9.06
N TYR A 104 12.02 -10.90 9.20
CA TYR A 104 13.13 -11.84 9.05
C TYR A 104 13.60 -12.33 10.41
N THR A 105 13.80 -13.63 10.55
CA THR A 105 14.43 -14.19 11.74
C THR A 105 15.95 -14.07 11.70
N ASP A 106 16.61 -14.48 12.77
CA ASP A 106 18.07 -14.51 12.82
C ASP A 106 18.69 -15.30 11.66
N GLN A 107 19.78 -14.77 11.10
CA GLN A 107 20.45 -15.27 9.91
C GLN A 107 19.53 -15.34 8.67
N ASN A 108 18.42 -14.58 8.66
CA ASN A 108 17.40 -14.55 7.61
C ASN A 108 16.77 -15.91 7.26
N LYS A 109 16.80 -16.89 8.18
CA LYS A 109 16.35 -18.28 7.93
C LYS A 109 14.89 -18.41 7.58
N TRP A 110 14.03 -17.58 8.22
CA TRP A 110 12.60 -17.53 7.95
C TRP A 110 12.20 -16.12 7.58
N PHE A 111 11.27 -16.03 6.68
CA PHE A 111 10.60 -14.79 6.30
C PHE A 111 9.09 -14.96 6.45
N PHE A 112 8.52 -14.16 7.34
CA PHE A 112 7.08 -14.04 7.56
C PHE A 112 6.61 -12.75 6.91
N TYR A 113 5.66 -12.87 5.99
CA TYR A 113 5.14 -11.72 5.27
C TYR A 113 3.62 -11.79 5.26
N GLY A 114 2.97 -10.88 5.96
CA GLY A 114 1.55 -10.99 6.18
C GLY A 114 0.81 -9.68 6.28
N ARG A 115 -0.52 -9.81 6.17
CA ARG A 115 -1.50 -8.74 6.30
C ARG A 115 -2.71 -9.23 7.05
N ALA A 116 -3.13 -8.47 8.07
CA ALA A 116 -4.40 -8.64 8.72
C ALA A 116 -5.17 -7.32 8.66
N ARG A 117 -6.35 -7.31 8.04
CA ARG A 117 -7.13 -6.10 7.84
C ARG A 117 -8.60 -6.37 8.14
N TYR A 118 -9.21 -5.44 8.85
CA TYR A 118 -10.63 -5.35 8.99
C TYR A 118 -11.07 -3.92 8.73
N GLN A 119 -12.04 -3.75 7.84
CA GLN A 119 -12.56 -2.41 7.52
C GLN A 119 -14.02 -2.46 7.11
N SER A 120 -14.76 -1.43 7.50
CA SER A 120 -16.02 -1.02 6.91
C SER A 120 -15.72 0.20 6.06
N PHE A 121 -15.71 0.02 4.74
CA PHE A 121 -15.16 1.02 3.83
C PHE A 121 -15.76 0.86 2.45
N PRO A 122 -16.40 1.89 1.93
CA PRO A 122 -16.91 1.86 0.58
C PRO A 122 -15.75 1.89 -0.42
N LEU A 123 -15.98 1.30 -1.57
CA LEU A 123 -15.05 1.36 -2.68
C LEU A 123 -15.77 1.80 -3.95
N PHE A 124 -15.07 2.54 -4.79
CA PHE A 124 -15.56 2.83 -6.11
C PHE A 124 -15.46 1.62 -7.02
N TYR A 125 -16.53 1.39 -7.72
CA TYR A 125 -16.65 0.33 -8.72
C TYR A 125 -17.08 0.94 -10.05
N TYR A 126 -16.33 0.64 -11.09
CA TYR A 126 -16.54 1.18 -12.45
C TYR A 126 -16.97 0.10 -13.43
N GLY A 127 -17.07 -1.15 -12.98
CA GLY A 127 -17.28 -2.33 -13.83
C GLY A 127 -16.04 -3.23 -13.88
N ILE A 128 -16.11 -4.26 -14.70
CA ILE A 128 -15.02 -5.22 -14.93
C ILE A 128 -14.52 -5.03 -16.37
N GLY A 129 -13.21 -5.11 -16.57
CA GLY A 129 -12.55 -4.94 -17.85
C GLY A 129 -11.84 -3.60 -18.00
N ARG A 130 -11.29 -3.40 -19.18
CA ARG A 130 -10.54 -2.18 -19.54
C ARG A 130 -11.42 -1.07 -20.11
N GLU A 131 -12.58 -1.40 -20.66
CA GLU A 131 -13.51 -0.47 -21.30
C GLU A 131 -14.63 -0.08 -20.34
N THR A 132 -14.24 0.49 -19.19
CA THR A 132 -15.18 0.94 -18.16
C THR A 132 -15.18 2.46 -18.11
N PRO A 133 -16.24 3.15 -18.59
CA PRO A 133 -16.35 4.60 -18.55
C PRO A 133 -16.24 5.15 -17.12
N SER A 134 -15.60 6.31 -16.97
CA SER A 134 -15.45 6.93 -15.64
C SER A 134 -16.78 7.37 -15.04
N GLU A 135 -17.76 7.69 -15.86
CA GLU A 135 -19.13 8.03 -15.46
C GLU A 135 -19.91 6.86 -14.83
N TYR A 136 -19.46 5.61 -15.01
CA TYR A 136 -20.07 4.44 -14.36
C TYR A 136 -19.61 4.26 -12.90
N GLN A 137 -18.89 5.24 -12.36
CA GLN A 137 -18.49 5.23 -10.95
C GLN A 137 -19.70 5.04 -10.03
N SER A 138 -19.70 3.95 -9.32
CA SER A 138 -20.70 3.59 -8.33
C SER A 138 -20.02 3.27 -7.00
N LEU A 139 -20.71 3.48 -5.90
CA LEU A 139 -20.18 3.22 -4.58
C LEU A 139 -20.73 1.90 -4.05
N ILE A 140 -19.82 0.99 -3.70
CA ILE A 140 -20.15 -0.28 -3.06
C ILE A 140 -19.60 -0.23 -1.65
N ASP A 141 -20.46 -0.33 -0.65
CA ASP A 141 -20.09 -0.45 0.77
C ASP A 141 -20.13 -1.90 1.23
N GLY A 142 -19.30 -2.23 2.21
CA GLY A 142 -19.24 -3.55 2.80
C GLY A 142 -18.18 -3.69 3.88
N ASN A 143 -18.28 -4.77 4.63
CA ASN A 143 -17.29 -5.14 5.64
C ASN A 143 -16.27 -6.11 5.03
N TYR A 144 -15.03 -5.68 4.97
CA TYR A 144 -13.93 -6.48 4.42
C TYR A 144 -13.00 -6.97 5.52
N THR A 145 -12.77 -8.27 5.53
CA THR A 145 -11.78 -8.93 6.38
C THR A 145 -10.75 -9.63 5.49
N LEU A 146 -9.49 -9.36 5.73
CA LEU A 146 -8.36 -10.00 5.07
C LEU A 146 -7.41 -10.54 6.13
N PHE A 147 -7.02 -11.79 5.99
CA PHE A 147 -5.86 -12.36 6.65
C PHE A 147 -5.06 -13.13 5.62
N ARG A 148 -3.84 -12.66 5.33
CA ARG A 148 -2.90 -13.32 4.42
C ARG A 148 -1.57 -13.48 5.11
N GLU A 149 -1.00 -14.68 5.05
CA GLU A 149 0.27 -14.98 5.66
C GLU A 149 1.12 -15.86 4.75
N ARG A 150 2.40 -15.52 4.63
CA ARG A 150 3.43 -16.28 3.94
C ARG A 150 4.47 -16.74 4.95
N LEU A 151 4.71 -18.02 4.98
CA LEU A 151 5.67 -18.70 5.84
C LEU A 151 6.78 -19.27 4.97
N LEU A 152 7.81 -18.46 4.71
CA LEU A 152 8.86 -18.81 3.77
C LEU A 152 10.16 -19.15 4.51
N ARG A 153 10.80 -20.25 4.15
CA ARG A 153 12.09 -20.67 4.69
C ARG A 153 13.18 -20.50 3.63
N GLU A 154 14.32 -19.97 4.05
CA GLU A 154 15.50 -19.91 3.20
C GLU A 154 16.00 -21.33 2.91
N THR A 155 16.05 -21.69 1.63
CA THR A 155 16.47 -23.00 1.12
C THR A 155 17.86 -22.95 0.50
N LEU A 156 18.18 -21.85 -0.16
CA LEU A 156 19.48 -21.45 -0.66
C LEU A 156 19.71 -19.97 -0.32
N PRO A 157 20.94 -19.46 -0.35
CA PRO A 157 21.20 -18.06 -0.03
C PRO A 157 20.26 -17.12 -0.80
N SER A 158 19.47 -16.33 -0.06
CA SER A 158 18.48 -15.40 -0.58
C SER A 158 17.27 -16.02 -1.31
N LEU A 159 17.17 -17.34 -1.40
CA LEU A 159 16.05 -18.06 -2.02
C LEU A 159 15.17 -18.68 -0.94
N TYR A 160 13.94 -18.26 -0.90
CA TYR A 160 12.92 -18.68 0.05
C TYR A 160 11.84 -19.47 -0.64
N PHE A 161 11.35 -20.51 0.01
CA PHE A 161 10.21 -21.30 -0.42
C PHE A 161 9.33 -21.65 0.77
N GLY A 162 8.02 -21.70 0.57
CA GLY A 162 7.12 -22.05 1.64
C GLY A 162 5.64 -21.96 1.29
N LEU A 163 4.84 -21.91 2.34
CA LEU A 163 3.39 -21.92 2.28
C LEU A 163 2.80 -20.51 2.31
N GLU A 164 1.66 -20.36 1.66
CA GLU A 164 0.82 -19.17 1.72
C GLU A 164 -0.60 -19.55 2.16
N LEU A 165 -1.16 -18.71 3.04
CA LEU A 165 -2.53 -18.82 3.52
C LEU A 165 -3.24 -17.50 3.24
N ASP A 166 -4.47 -17.56 2.77
CA ASP A 166 -5.30 -16.39 2.51
C ASP A 166 -6.73 -16.63 2.97
N TYR A 167 -7.26 -15.73 3.76
CA TYR A 167 -8.67 -15.65 4.12
C TYR A 167 -9.18 -14.27 3.74
N GLN A 168 -10.19 -14.22 2.90
CA GLN A 168 -10.85 -12.98 2.52
C GLN A 168 -12.36 -13.13 2.65
N ARG A 169 -12.96 -12.16 3.32
CA ARG A 169 -14.41 -12.07 3.43
C ARG A 169 -14.87 -10.67 3.12
N LEU A 170 -15.77 -10.54 2.16
CA LEU A 170 -16.59 -9.36 1.95
C LEU A 170 -18.03 -9.71 2.36
N GLY A 171 -18.61 -8.95 3.26
CA GLY A 171 -19.97 -9.16 3.74
C GLY A 171 -20.73 -7.86 3.92
N ASN A 172 -22.03 -7.94 4.17
CA ASN A 172 -22.90 -6.77 4.31
C ASN A 172 -22.83 -5.81 3.13
N VAL A 173 -22.75 -6.36 1.92
CA VAL A 173 -22.60 -5.57 0.70
C VAL A 173 -23.86 -4.77 0.43
N SER A 174 -23.71 -3.47 0.21
CA SER A 174 -24.76 -2.56 -0.23
C SER A 174 -24.25 -1.69 -1.37
N TYR A 175 -25.14 -1.37 -2.28
CA TYR A 175 -24.88 -0.52 -3.43
C TYR A 175 -25.43 0.87 -3.13
N ILE A 176 -24.55 1.85 -3.03
CA ILE A 176 -24.85 3.24 -2.72
C ILE A 176 -24.48 4.07 -3.96
N ASP A 177 -25.21 5.12 -4.27
CA ASP A 177 -24.90 6.04 -5.37
C ASP A 177 -24.54 5.30 -6.68
N MET A 178 -25.49 4.51 -7.17
CA MET A 178 -25.33 3.81 -8.44
C MET A 178 -25.43 4.79 -9.61
N ALA A 179 -24.41 4.81 -10.47
CA ALA A 179 -24.42 5.60 -11.69
C ALA A 179 -25.46 5.10 -12.68
N ASP A 180 -25.93 5.99 -13.56
CA ASP A 180 -26.74 5.59 -14.71
C ASP A 180 -25.95 4.61 -15.59
N GLY A 181 -26.55 3.47 -15.90
CA GLY A 181 -25.87 2.40 -16.62
C GLY A 181 -25.03 1.45 -15.76
N PHE A 182 -25.14 1.54 -14.42
CA PHE A 182 -24.47 0.61 -13.52
C PHE A 182 -24.80 -0.85 -13.85
N VAL A 183 -23.75 -1.65 -13.99
CA VAL A 183 -23.84 -3.09 -14.17
C VAL A 183 -23.25 -3.76 -12.93
N PRO A 184 -24.07 -4.46 -12.14
CA PRO A 184 -23.55 -5.16 -10.94
C PRO A 184 -22.54 -6.23 -11.36
N PRO A 185 -21.57 -6.55 -10.49
CA PRO A 185 -20.61 -7.61 -10.77
C PRO A 185 -21.34 -8.95 -10.97
N SER A 186 -20.84 -9.77 -11.87
CA SER A 186 -21.45 -11.08 -12.17
C SER A 186 -21.28 -12.10 -11.03
N LEU A 187 -20.18 -12.02 -10.27
CA LEU A 187 -19.86 -12.93 -9.17
C LEU A 187 -19.55 -12.13 -7.90
N GLY A 188 -20.01 -12.64 -6.76
CA GLY A 188 -19.76 -12.02 -5.45
C GLY A 188 -20.60 -10.80 -5.15
N THR A 189 -21.70 -10.55 -5.87
CA THR A 189 -22.60 -9.37 -5.75
C THR A 189 -23.04 -9.11 -4.30
N MET A 190 -23.33 -10.16 -3.54
CA MET A 190 -23.73 -10.08 -2.13
C MET A 190 -22.58 -10.31 -1.16
N GLY A 191 -21.34 -10.31 -1.68
CA GLY A 191 -20.13 -10.62 -0.94
C GLY A 191 -19.68 -12.07 -1.14
N SER A 192 -18.59 -12.43 -0.46
CA SER A 192 -18.02 -13.77 -0.52
C SER A 192 -17.09 -14.04 0.65
N THR A 193 -16.92 -15.33 0.96
CA THR A 193 -15.88 -15.82 1.87
C THR A 193 -15.00 -16.80 1.10
N ASN A 194 -13.68 -16.55 1.10
CA ASN A 194 -12.75 -17.37 0.35
C ASN A 194 -11.55 -17.72 1.22
N VAL A 195 -11.18 -19.01 1.24
CA VAL A 195 -10.01 -19.55 1.93
C VAL A 195 -9.06 -20.12 0.89
N GLY A 196 -7.86 -19.58 0.83
CA GLY A 196 -6.82 -19.98 -0.11
C GLY A 196 -5.64 -20.62 0.59
N ILE A 197 -5.08 -21.66 -0.04
CA ILE A 197 -3.80 -22.26 0.34
C ILE A 197 -2.91 -22.24 -0.89
N GLY A 198 -1.65 -21.91 -0.69
CA GLY A 198 -0.73 -21.72 -1.79
C GLY A 198 0.72 -21.97 -1.46
N LEU A 199 1.55 -21.72 -2.45
CA LEU A 199 2.99 -21.85 -2.38
C LEU A 199 3.64 -20.55 -2.86
N GLY A 200 4.69 -20.12 -2.17
CA GLY A 200 5.51 -18.99 -2.54
C GLY A 200 6.96 -19.37 -2.78
N LEU A 201 7.53 -18.87 -3.87
CA LEU A 201 8.95 -18.89 -4.17
C LEU A 201 9.42 -17.45 -4.26
N LEU A 202 10.41 -17.08 -3.46
CA LEU A 202 10.93 -15.73 -3.40
C LEU A 202 12.48 -15.76 -3.45
N TYR A 203 13.04 -15.14 -4.46
CA TYR A 203 14.43 -14.71 -4.43
C TYR A 203 14.49 -13.25 -3.99
N ASN A 204 15.19 -12.99 -2.90
CA ASN A 204 15.32 -11.64 -2.37
C ASN A 204 16.72 -11.47 -1.77
N ASN A 205 17.56 -10.64 -2.38
CA ASN A 205 18.86 -10.25 -1.84
C ASN A 205 18.94 -8.77 -1.45
N ILE A 206 17.78 -8.10 -1.37
CA ILE A 206 17.67 -6.72 -0.92
C ILE A 206 17.90 -6.66 0.60
N HIS A 207 18.78 -5.77 1.04
CA HIS A 207 19.06 -5.62 2.47
C HIS A 207 18.01 -4.75 3.19
N ASN A 208 17.62 -3.64 2.58
CA ASN A 208 16.64 -2.69 3.14
C ASN A 208 15.44 -2.55 2.20
N ALA A 209 14.33 -3.18 2.56
CA ALA A 209 13.11 -3.16 1.74
C ALA A 209 12.41 -1.79 1.75
N MET A 210 12.67 -0.92 2.75
CA MET A 210 12.09 0.42 2.80
C MET A 210 12.79 1.44 1.89
N ASN A 211 14.04 1.16 1.49
CA ASN A 211 14.81 1.94 0.53
C ASN A 211 15.84 1.07 -0.17
N PRO A 212 15.41 0.23 -1.11
CA PRO A 212 16.31 -0.63 -1.85
C PRO A 212 17.27 0.21 -2.71
N ARG A 213 18.57 0.02 -2.50
CA ARG A 213 19.64 0.69 -3.26
C ARG A 213 20.19 -0.19 -4.36
N GLU A 214 20.24 -1.49 -4.10
CA GLU A 214 20.75 -2.52 -5.00
C GLU A 214 20.08 -3.86 -4.71
N GLY A 215 20.13 -4.75 -5.66
CA GLY A 215 19.63 -6.12 -5.52
C GLY A 215 18.47 -6.45 -6.42
N LEU A 216 17.96 -7.66 -6.21
CA LEU A 216 16.86 -8.27 -6.95
C LEU A 216 15.82 -8.81 -5.97
N TYR A 217 14.58 -8.55 -6.25
CA TYR A 217 13.40 -9.20 -5.67
C TYR A 217 12.65 -9.91 -6.78
N SER A 218 12.41 -11.19 -6.65
CA SER A 218 11.68 -11.99 -7.62
C SER A 218 10.74 -12.93 -6.87
N GLU A 219 9.47 -12.65 -6.93
CA GLU A 219 8.39 -13.38 -6.27
C GLU A 219 7.55 -14.12 -7.30
N TRP A 220 7.25 -15.38 -6.98
CA TRP A 220 6.33 -16.24 -7.71
C TRP A 220 5.43 -16.90 -6.68
N ALA A 221 4.14 -16.57 -6.70
CA ALA A 221 3.18 -17.10 -5.77
C ALA A 221 2.02 -17.76 -6.51
N PHE A 222 1.52 -18.82 -5.93
CA PHE A 222 0.35 -19.57 -6.40
C PHE A 222 -0.61 -19.74 -5.25
N MET A 223 -1.87 -19.40 -5.46
CA MET A 223 -2.96 -19.58 -4.49
C MET A 223 -4.10 -20.34 -5.15
N ASN A 224 -4.63 -21.32 -4.45
CA ASN A 224 -5.84 -22.05 -4.85
C ASN A 224 -6.93 -21.88 -3.81
N TYR A 225 -8.10 -21.53 -4.29
CA TYR A 225 -9.35 -21.42 -3.51
C TYR A 225 -10.33 -22.45 -4.02
N ASN A 226 -10.92 -23.23 -3.11
CA ASN A 226 -11.78 -24.33 -3.48
C ASN A 226 -13.00 -24.42 -2.56
N THR A 227 -14.16 -24.66 -3.14
CA THR A 227 -15.41 -24.79 -2.38
C THR A 227 -15.39 -25.96 -1.38
N ALA A 228 -14.61 -27.01 -1.66
CA ALA A 228 -14.37 -28.09 -0.69
C ALA A 228 -13.52 -27.65 0.51
N ALA A 229 -12.82 -26.51 0.43
CA ALA A 229 -11.96 -25.94 1.47
C ALA A 229 -12.53 -24.61 2.02
N CYS A 230 -13.85 -24.50 2.15
CA CYS A 230 -14.57 -23.36 2.71
C CYS A 230 -14.50 -22.05 1.88
N SER A 231 -14.25 -22.12 0.59
CA SER A 231 -14.41 -20.98 -0.31
C SER A 231 -15.79 -21.00 -0.98
N ASP A 232 -16.36 -19.83 -1.21
CA ASP A 232 -17.62 -19.71 -1.98
C ASP A 232 -17.38 -19.91 -3.49
N PHE A 233 -16.15 -19.72 -3.95
CA PHE A 233 -15.77 -19.80 -5.36
C PHE A 233 -14.55 -20.70 -5.59
N ASN A 234 -14.49 -21.31 -6.78
CA ASN A 234 -13.33 -22.10 -7.22
C ASN A 234 -12.47 -21.25 -8.14
N MET A 235 -11.27 -20.91 -7.70
CA MET A 235 -10.33 -20.11 -8.48
C MET A 235 -8.89 -20.41 -8.12
N SER A 236 -7.98 -20.06 -9.01
CA SER A 236 -6.54 -20.07 -8.73
C SER A 236 -5.94 -18.75 -9.16
N THR A 237 -5.06 -18.19 -8.34
CA THR A 237 -4.36 -16.94 -8.62
C THR A 237 -2.86 -17.18 -8.65
N TYR A 238 -2.21 -16.65 -9.67
CA TYR A 238 -0.75 -16.64 -9.84
C TYR A 238 -0.28 -15.18 -9.73
N ILE A 239 0.76 -14.93 -8.94
CA ILE A 239 1.37 -13.63 -8.78
C ILE A 239 2.84 -13.73 -9.17
N VAL A 240 3.30 -12.77 -9.97
CA VAL A 240 4.71 -12.61 -10.35
C VAL A 240 5.08 -11.15 -10.09
N ASP A 241 6.08 -10.93 -9.24
CA ASP A 241 6.59 -9.59 -8.95
C ASP A 241 8.12 -9.62 -9.04
N ASN A 242 8.66 -8.98 -10.07
CA ASN A 242 10.10 -8.89 -10.28
C ASN A 242 10.54 -7.45 -10.19
N ARG A 243 11.51 -7.18 -9.30
CA ARG A 243 12.06 -5.85 -9.05
C ARG A 243 13.58 -5.91 -9.10
N ILE A 244 14.18 -4.94 -9.76
CA ILE A 244 15.63 -4.78 -9.82
C ILE A 244 16.01 -3.36 -9.40
N TYR A 245 17.06 -3.26 -8.61
CA TYR A 245 17.61 -2.01 -8.12
C TYR A 245 19.08 -1.94 -8.49
N HIS A 246 19.42 -0.92 -9.28
CA HIS A 246 20.78 -0.74 -9.79
C HIS A 246 21.34 0.62 -9.35
N PRO A 247 22.45 0.65 -8.58
CA PRO A 247 23.11 1.90 -8.24
C PRO A 247 23.76 2.49 -9.50
N VAL A 248 23.34 3.69 -9.91
CA VAL A 248 23.90 4.38 -11.10
C VAL A 248 25.11 5.20 -10.74
N LYS A 249 25.08 5.85 -9.59
CA LYS A 249 26.18 6.61 -8.96
C LYS A 249 26.02 6.54 -7.46
N LYS A 250 26.93 7.15 -6.70
CA LYS A 250 26.95 7.11 -5.23
C LYS A 250 25.58 7.29 -4.55
N ASN A 251 24.74 8.16 -5.11
CA ASN A 251 23.45 8.57 -4.50
C ASN A 251 22.24 8.28 -5.38
N ASN A 252 22.43 7.70 -6.56
CA ASN A 252 21.34 7.49 -7.51
C ASN A 252 21.05 6.00 -7.66
N VAL A 253 19.77 5.66 -7.78
CA VAL A 253 19.30 4.29 -8.01
C VAL A 253 18.34 4.30 -9.19
N LEU A 254 18.54 3.40 -10.11
CA LEU A 254 17.56 3.03 -11.13
C LEU A 254 16.81 1.79 -10.63
N ALA A 255 15.53 1.94 -10.35
CA ALA A 255 14.66 0.86 -9.93
C ALA A 255 13.68 0.52 -11.05
N ALA A 256 13.43 -0.77 -11.26
CA ALA A 256 12.43 -1.24 -12.22
C ALA A 256 11.62 -2.39 -11.59
N GLN A 257 10.35 -2.47 -11.96
CA GLN A 257 9.44 -3.54 -11.55
C GLN A 257 8.60 -4.01 -12.74
N VAL A 258 8.36 -5.31 -12.78
CA VAL A 258 7.34 -5.95 -13.63
C VAL A 258 6.46 -6.79 -12.72
N PHE A 259 5.17 -6.50 -12.75
CA PHE A 259 4.17 -7.16 -11.94
C PHE A 259 3.13 -7.85 -12.83
N GLY A 260 2.73 -9.05 -12.45
CA GLY A 260 1.63 -9.79 -13.04
C GLY A 260 0.78 -10.48 -11.99
N GLN A 261 -0.53 -10.40 -12.13
CA GLN A 261 -1.49 -11.21 -11.41
C GLN A 261 -2.43 -11.85 -12.42
N PHE A 262 -2.58 -13.17 -12.33
CA PHE A 262 -3.37 -13.96 -13.28
C PHE A 262 -4.31 -14.85 -12.48
N THR A 263 -5.61 -14.77 -12.77
CA THR A 263 -6.64 -15.52 -12.05
C THR A 263 -7.45 -16.35 -13.04
N THR A 264 -7.61 -17.62 -12.72
CA THR A 264 -8.43 -18.58 -13.47
C THR A 264 -9.60 -19.05 -12.61
N GLY A 265 -10.69 -19.49 -13.26
CA GLY A 265 -11.90 -19.93 -12.56
C GLY A 265 -12.86 -18.76 -12.24
N ASP A 266 -13.71 -18.96 -11.23
CA ASP A 266 -14.81 -18.07 -10.88
C ASP A 266 -14.39 -17.10 -9.79
N ALA A 267 -13.73 -16.00 -10.16
CA ALA A 267 -13.27 -14.99 -9.22
C ALA A 267 -14.37 -13.96 -8.92
N PRO A 268 -14.77 -13.77 -7.64
CA PRO A 268 -15.68 -12.69 -7.28
C PRO A 268 -15.02 -11.33 -7.47
N PHE A 269 -15.81 -10.29 -7.69
CA PHE A 269 -15.32 -8.95 -8.09
C PHE A 269 -14.29 -8.34 -7.14
N ASN A 270 -14.37 -8.67 -5.85
CA ASN A 270 -13.45 -8.18 -4.83
C ASN A 270 -12.10 -8.92 -4.81
N MET A 271 -11.96 -10.02 -5.56
CA MET A 271 -10.72 -10.79 -5.67
C MET A 271 -10.07 -10.70 -7.06
N LEU A 272 -10.66 -9.95 -7.97
CA LEU A 272 -10.05 -9.62 -9.25
C LEU A 272 -8.76 -8.81 -9.07
N ALA A 273 -7.89 -8.84 -10.07
CA ALA A 273 -6.70 -8.00 -10.08
C ALA A 273 -7.08 -6.52 -10.23
N LEU A 274 -6.58 -5.68 -9.34
CA LEU A 274 -6.90 -4.26 -9.25
C LEU A 274 -5.72 -3.43 -9.74
N MET A 275 -5.93 -2.62 -10.77
CA MET A 275 -4.92 -1.66 -11.26
C MET A 275 -5.11 -0.31 -10.58
N GLY A 276 -3.99 0.30 -10.15
CA GLY A 276 -3.95 1.59 -9.49
C GLY A 276 -3.34 1.52 -8.08
N GLY A 277 -3.31 2.66 -7.40
CA GLY A 277 -2.87 2.77 -6.01
C GLY A 277 -1.53 3.50 -5.84
N GLU A 278 -0.98 3.43 -4.64
CA GLU A 278 0.19 4.22 -4.21
C GLU A 278 1.55 3.62 -4.59
N SER A 279 1.58 2.35 -4.99
CA SER A 279 2.83 1.63 -5.26
C SER A 279 3.01 1.29 -6.73
N LEU A 280 1.94 0.90 -7.40
CA LEU A 280 1.94 0.50 -8.80
C LEU A 280 0.85 1.27 -9.54
N MET A 281 1.15 1.79 -10.73
CA MET A 281 0.21 2.60 -11.53
C MET A 281 -0.32 3.83 -10.76
N ARG A 282 0.56 4.54 -10.07
CA ARG A 282 0.24 5.76 -9.29
C ARG A 282 -0.49 6.79 -10.16
N GLY A 283 -1.60 7.35 -9.64
CA GLY A 283 -2.47 8.28 -10.34
C GLY A 283 -3.83 7.70 -10.70
N TYR A 284 -3.91 6.41 -10.93
CA TYR A 284 -5.18 5.72 -11.01
C TYR A 284 -5.67 5.33 -9.61
N TYR A 285 -6.97 5.46 -9.37
CA TYR A 285 -7.62 4.93 -8.17
C TYR A 285 -7.42 3.41 -8.10
N LEU A 286 -7.20 2.84 -6.92
CA LEU A 286 -7.03 1.39 -6.76
C LEU A 286 -8.32 0.67 -7.18
N GLY A 287 -8.25 -0.13 -8.24
CA GLY A 287 -9.42 -0.79 -8.83
C GLY A 287 -10.23 0.09 -9.78
N ARG A 288 -9.69 1.23 -10.25
CA ARG A 288 -10.26 1.98 -11.38
C ARG A 288 -10.47 1.06 -12.59
N TYR A 289 -9.52 0.20 -12.82
CA TYR A 289 -9.61 -0.92 -13.74
C TYR A 289 -9.39 -2.21 -12.97
N ARG A 290 -10.23 -3.20 -13.21
CA ARG A 290 -10.13 -4.53 -12.61
C ARG A 290 -10.55 -5.60 -13.57
N ASP A 291 -9.86 -6.73 -13.54
CA ASP A 291 -10.21 -7.92 -14.31
C ASP A 291 -9.50 -9.15 -13.71
N LYS A 292 -9.70 -10.33 -14.30
CA LYS A 292 -9.01 -11.55 -13.88
C LYS A 292 -7.49 -11.42 -13.91
N ASN A 293 -6.96 -10.66 -14.88
CA ASN A 293 -5.52 -10.53 -15.09
C ASN A 293 -5.09 -9.06 -15.09
N LEU A 294 -3.91 -8.82 -14.56
CA LEU A 294 -3.20 -7.54 -14.58
C LEU A 294 -1.75 -7.78 -14.95
N VAL A 295 -1.25 -6.99 -15.89
CA VAL A 295 0.19 -6.86 -16.15
C VAL A 295 0.56 -5.38 -16.11
N ALA A 296 1.59 -5.04 -15.35
CA ALA A 296 2.10 -3.68 -15.26
C ALA A 296 3.62 -3.66 -15.08
N GLY A 297 4.24 -2.60 -15.59
CA GLY A 297 5.66 -2.35 -15.40
C GLY A 297 5.90 -0.90 -15.01
N GLN A 298 6.95 -0.67 -14.20
CA GLN A 298 7.35 0.69 -13.83
C GLN A 298 8.87 0.80 -13.73
N VAL A 299 9.34 2.02 -13.95
CA VAL A 299 10.75 2.42 -13.78
C VAL A 299 10.78 3.71 -12.97
N GLU A 300 11.69 3.78 -12.01
CA GLU A 300 11.88 4.95 -11.16
C GLU A 300 13.37 5.27 -11.01
N PHE A 301 13.73 6.52 -11.28
CA PHE A 301 15.06 7.04 -11.03
C PHE A 301 15.06 7.86 -9.73
N ARG A 302 15.82 7.40 -8.74
CA ARG A 302 15.91 7.95 -7.39
C ARG A 302 17.24 8.65 -7.18
N MET A 303 17.20 9.85 -6.63
CA MET A 303 18.35 10.67 -6.23
C MET A 303 18.31 10.83 -4.70
N LEU A 304 19.02 9.99 -3.95
CA LEU A 304 18.84 9.81 -2.52
C LEU A 304 20.19 9.80 -1.74
N PRO A 305 20.61 10.91 -1.16
CA PRO A 305 20.06 12.26 -1.26
C PRO A 305 20.57 13.01 -2.50
N LEU A 306 20.00 14.18 -2.75
CA LEU A 306 20.47 15.14 -3.74
C LEU A 306 21.89 15.61 -3.38
N SER A 307 22.71 15.94 -4.39
CA SER A 307 24.12 16.28 -4.23
C SER A 307 24.37 17.49 -3.30
N PHE A 308 23.42 18.41 -3.21
CA PHE A 308 23.49 19.63 -2.39
C PHE A 308 22.87 19.47 -0.99
N SER A 309 22.33 18.28 -0.67
CA SER A 309 21.64 18.05 0.60
C SER A 309 22.06 16.73 1.24
N LYS A 310 21.99 16.68 2.58
CA LYS A 310 22.18 15.43 3.32
C LYS A 310 20.87 14.68 3.60
N ARG A 311 19.72 15.32 3.41
CA ARG A 311 18.42 14.77 3.78
C ARG A 311 17.38 14.78 2.66
N TRP A 312 17.46 15.77 1.74
CA TRP A 312 16.50 15.89 0.66
C TRP A 312 16.89 15.01 -0.52
N GLY A 313 15.92 14.29 -1.04
CA GLY A 313 15.99 13.49 -2.25
C GLY A 313 14.87 13.83 -3.20
N ALA A 314 14.94 13.26 -4.39
CA ALA A 314 13.91 13.36 -5.42
C ALA A 314 13.82 12.07 -6.23
N SER A 315 12.69 11.85 -6.88
CA SER A 315 12.55 10.80 -7.88
C SER A 315 11.69 11.25 -9.06
N VAL A 316 11.86 10.55 -10.17
CA VAL A 316 10.96 10.58 -11.32
C VAL A 316 10.61 9.16 -11.71
N PHE A 317 9.38 8.93 -12.15
CA PHE A 317 8.91 7.58 -12.48
C PHE A 317 7.97 7.59 -13.69
N LEU A 318 7.94 6.45 -14.36
CA LEU A 318 7.01 6.12 -15.43
C LEU A 318 6.50 4.69 -15.20
N ALA A 319 5.24 4.46 -15.52
CA ALA A 319 4.66 3.13 -15.47
C ALA A 319 3.64 2.95 -16.60
N ALA A 320 3.38 1.70 -16.93
CA ALA A 320 2.31 1.32 -17.84
C ALA A 320 1.72 -0.03 -17.40
N GLY A 321 0.40 -0.19 -17.55
CA GLY A 321 -0.29 -1.42 -17.17
C GLY A 321 -1.60 -1.59 -17.89
N GLN A 322 -2.10 -2.84 -17.93
CA GLN A 322 -3.42 -3.17 -18.41
C GLN A 322 -4.05 -4.28 -17.60
N VAL A 323 -5.36 -4.28 -17.53
CA VAL A 323 -6.16 -5.42 -17.09
C VAL A 323 -6.77 -6.11 -18.30
N TYR A 324 -7.00 -7.42 -18.17
CA TYR A 324 -7.67 -8.21 -19.20
C TYR A 324 -8.28 -9.48 -18.61
N GLY A 325 -9.27 -10.05 -19.28
CA GLY A 325 -10.00 -11.22 -18.78
C GLY A 325 -10.72 -11.98 -19.88
N ASP A 326 -11.91 -12.48 -19.55
CA ASP A 326 -12.68 -13.32 -20.48
C ASP A 326 -13.27 -12.53 -21.66
N ASP A 327 -13.68 -11.27 -21.45
CA ASP A 327 -14.29 -10.43 -22.48
C ASP A 327 -13.24 -9.74 -23.36
N TYR A 328 -12.10 -9.38 -22.80
CA TYR A 328 -11.03 -8.67 -23.47
C TYR A 328 -9.70 -9.36 -23.21
N GLY A 329 -9.10 -9.91 -24.27
CA GLY A 329 -7.77 -10.53 -24.21
C GLY A 329 -6.64 -9.51 -24.00
N PHE A 330 -5.44 -10.03 -23.80
CA PHE A 330 -4.22 -9.21 -23.74
C PHE A 330 -3.91 -8.57 -25.10
N GLU A 331 -3.63 -7.26 -25.10
CA GLU A 331 -3.25 -6.51 -26.30
C GLU A 331 -2.17 -5.48 -25.99
N TRP A 332 -1.09 -5.49 -26.78
CA TRP A 332 0.06 -4.60 -26.56
C TRP A 332 -0.24 -3.10 -26.67
N ASN A 333 -1.25 -2.71 -27.43
CA ASN A 333 -1.66 -1.32 -27.63
C ASN A 333 -2.61 -0.78 -26.54
N GLN A 334 -2.97 -1.59 -25.54
CA GLN A 334 -3.94 -1.24 -24.50
C GLN A 334 -3.30 -0.92 -23.15
N PHE A 335 -1.99 -0.73 -23.11
CA PHE A 335 -1.32 -0.28 -21.90
C PHE A 335 -1.65 1.17 -21.58
N LEU A 336 -2.18 1.40 -20.39
CA LEU A 336 -2.47 2.73 -19.87
C LEU A 336 -1.21 3.30 -19.20
N PRO A 337 -0.74 4.50 -19.60
CA PRO A 337 0.45 5.11 -19.04
C PRO A 337 0.16 5.89 -17.78
N THR A 338 1.16 6.00 -16.91
CA THR A 338 1.23 6.98 -15.83
C THR A 338 2.66 7.42 -15.64
N GLY A 339 2.86 8.62 -15.10
CA GLY A 339 4.17 9.13 -14.78
C GLY A 339 4.11 10.23 -13.74
N GLY A 340 5.25 10.55 -13.15
CA GLY A 340 5.27 11.57 -12.12
C GLY A 340 6.66 11.82 -11.55
N ALA A 341 6.67 12.66 -10.52
CA ALA A 341 7.86 13.00 -9.76
C ALA A 341 7.53 13.11 -8.28
N GLY A 342 8.54 12.98 -7.45
CA GLY A 342 8.34 13.13 -6.02
C GLY A 342 9.57 13.65 -5.30
N ILE A 343 9.32 14.19 -4.12
CA ILE A 343 10.35 14.61 -3.18
C ILE A 343 10.50 13.56 -2.09
N ARG A 344 11.70 13.46 -1.54
CA ARG A 344 12.08 12.55 -0.46
C ARG A 344 12.71 13.34 0.67
N TYR A 345 12.42 12.92 1.90
CA TYR A 345 13.10 13.45 3.06
C TYR A 345 13.58 12.31 3.96
N LEU A 346 14.89 12.26 4.20
CA LEU A 346 15.52 11.22 5.03
C LEU A 346 15.11 11.41 6.48
N ILE A 347 14.15 10.61 6.93
CA ILE A 347 13.59 10.70 8.28
C ILE A 347 14.43 9.92 9.28
N PHE A 348 14.98 8.74 8.89
CA PHE A 348 15.87 7.92 9.71
C PHE A 348 17.20 7.70 9.00
N PRO A 349 18.18 8.60 9.23
CA PRO A 349 19.49 8.47 8.60
C PRO A 349 20.21 7.16 8.94
N GLU A 350 20.08 6.69 10.19
CA GLU A 350 20.70 5.46 10.69
C GLU A 350 20.15 4.18 10.04
N LYS A 351 18.96 4.24 9.45
CA LYS A 351 18.29 3.13 8.76
C LYS A 351 18.07 3.39 7.27
N ASP A 352 18.56 4.53 6.77
CA ASP A 352 18.39 4.96 5.37
C ASP A 352 16.92 4.93 4.91
N ILE A 353 15.99 5.42 5.76
CA ILE A 353 14.56 5.42 5.49
C ILE A 353 14.10 6.85 5.17
N TYR A 354 13.41 7.01 4.04
CA TYR A 354 12.84 8.27 3.57
C TYR A 354 11.33 8.31 3.73
N THR A 355 10.78 9.50 3.96
CA THR A 355 9.40 9.81 3.62
C THR A 355 9.36 10.28 2.17
N ARG A 356 8.27 10.00 1.48
CA ARG A 356 8.06 10.44 0.10
C ARG A 356 6.74 11.19 -0.05
N ILE A 357 6.75 12.17 -0.93
CA ILE A 357 5.55 12.80 -1.49
C ILE A 357 5.68 12.66 -3.00
N ASP A 358 4.77 11.92 -3.61
CA ASP A 358 4.73 11.71 -5.06
C ASP A 358 3.54 12.44 -5.66
N LEU A 359 3.77 13.13 -6.77
CA LEU A 359 2.76 13.68 -7.66
C LEU A 359 2.76 12.87 -8.95
N SER A 360 1.64 12.33 -9.33
CA SER A 360 1.46 11.50 -10.53
C SER A 360 0.39 12.05 -11.44
N TYR A 361 0.52 11.76 -12.72
CA TYR A 361 -0.40 12.13 -13.77
C TYR A 361 -0.74 10.90 -14.62
N THR A 362 -2.02 10.80 -14.98
CA THR A 362 -2.58 9.78 -15.86
C THR A 362 -3.44 10.44 -16.94
N LEU A 363 -4.00 9.66 -17.82
CA LEU A 363 -4.98 10.15 -18.81
C LEU A 363 -6.32 10.57 -18.17
N GLU A 364 -6.59 10.15 -16.92
CA GLU A 364 -7.85 10.43 -16.22
C GLU A 364 -7.72 11.47 -15.11
N GLY A 365 -6.50 11.87 -14.75
CA GLY A 365 -6.29 12.84 -13.68
C GLY A 365 -4.94 12.75 -13.02
N SER A 366 -4.85 13.25 -11.79
CA SER A 366 -3.62 13.29 -11.00
C SER A 366 -3.84 12.70 -9.61
N GLY A 367 -2.75 12.21 -8.99
CA GLY A 367 -2.76 11.72 -7.62
C GLY A 367 -1.59 12.30 -6.82
N VAL A 368 -1.81 12.48 -5.52
CA VAL A 368 -0.78 12.88 -4.55
C VAL A 368 -0.70 11.82 -3.47
N TYR A 369 0.51 11.34 -3.19
CA TYR A 369 0.74 10.24 -2.25
C TYR A 369 1.80 10.63 -1.23
N PHE A 370 1.53 10.37 0.04
CA PHE A 370 2.47 10.54 1.14
C PHE A 370 2.69 9.20 1.84
N TYR A 371 3.96 8.75 1.92
CA TYR A 371 4.31 7.47 2.55
C TYR A 371 5.69 7.51 3.21
N ILE A 372 5.94 6.54 4.07
CA ILE A 372 7.27 6.23 4.61
C ILE A 372 7.80 4.99 3.89
N GLY A 373 9.01 5.10 3.34
CA GLY A 373 9.62 4.12 2.45
C GLY A 373 9.39 4.43 0.97
N GLU A 374 10.05 3.69 0.10
CA GLU A 374 9.90 3.82 -1.35
C GLU A 374 8.67 3.05 -1.87
N ALA A 375 8.28 3.27 -3.13
CA ALA A 375 7.06 2.70 -3.70
C ALA A 375 7.16 1.18 -3.92
N PHE A 376 8.36 0.71 -4.26
CA PHE A 376 8.67 -0.70 -4.50
C PHE A 376 10.14 -0.98 -4.27
#